data_12ae462ea662306ef02cf490a81367d8
#
_entry.id   12ae462ea662306ef02cf490a81367d8
#
_cell.length_a   1.000
_cell.length_b   1.000
_cell.length_c   1.000
_cell.angle_alpha   90.00
_cell.angle_beta   90.00
_cell.angle_gamma   90.00
#
_symmetry.space_group_name_H-M   'P 1'
#
loop_
_entity.id
_entity.type
_entity.pdbx_description
1 polymer ?
#
loop_
_entity_poly.entity_id
_entity_poly.type
_entity_poly.pdbx_seq_one_letter_code
_entity_poly.pdbx_strand_id
1 'polypeptide(L)'
;MKCFNPHLEILSEVQQWVYPQLRNLKDLGFVLYGGSALALQLGQRQSVGFEFFLHGRLKQKLLRGACPLLGDESLVTQIQDSENTVTFEISPPDSGKGIATISFFGNLGYGRVGEPRLTEDGVLVVASALDIFATKLKGIIQRPSTEDFADIIRLIKSQESLLEALEAASILFGTDFSPMLALKALSYFDELKPPLSQVDASFLIEQVSNTLKNISVRNIERPSLSVNS
;
A
#
# COMPACT_ATOMS: atom_id res chain seq x y z
N MET A 1 17.26 10.51 -4.63
CA MET A 1 16.39 9.43 -4.14
C MET A 1 17.27 8.28 -3.66
N LYS A 2 16.99 7.70 -2.49
CA LYS A 2 17.73 6.52 -2.00
C LYS A 2 17.34 5.29 -2.81
N CYS A 3 18.30 4.37 -3.04
CA CYS A 3 18.03 3.10 -3.70
C CYS A 3 17.96 1.96 -2.69
N PHE A 4 17.36 0.84 -3.12
CA PHE A 4 17.35 -0.42 -2.39
C PHE A 4 17.39 -1.59 -3.37
N ASN A 5 17.97 -2.71 -2.95
CA ASN A 5 17.97 -3.96 -3.73
C ASN A 5 16.61 -4.64 -3.60
N PRO A 6 15.80 -4.74 -4.68
CA PRO A 6 14.49 -5.35 -4.61
C PRO A 6 14.57 -6.88 -4.52
N HIS A 7 13.69 -7.47 -3.73
CA HIS A 7 13.50 -8.91 -3.65
C HIS A 7 12.72 -9.44 -4.85
N LEU A 8 13.36 -9.53 -6.02
CA LEU A 8 12.70 -9.96 -7.26
C LEU A 8 12.29 -11.43 -7.23
N GLU A 9 12.98 -12.26 -6.45
CA GLU A 9 12.69 -13.69 -6.24
C GLU A 9 11.32 -13.95 -5.61
N ILE A 10 10.74 -12.91 -4.95
CA ILE A 10 9.41 -13.03 -4.34
C ILE A 10 8.27 -12.89 -5.36
N LEU A 11 8.54 -12.32 -6.52
CA LEU A 11 7.57 -12.13 -7.58
C LEU A 11 7.22 -13.47 -8.23
N SER A 12 5.95 -13.67 -8.60
CA SER A 12 5.54 -14.79 -9.43
C SER A 12 6.19 -14.71 -10.81
N GLU A 13 6.24 -15.83 -11.55
CA GLU A 13 6.85 -15.86 -12.89
C GLU A 13 6.24 -14.81 -13.83
N VAL A 14 4.92 -14.63 -13.79
CA VAL A 14 4.26 -13.60 -14.59
C VAL A 14 4.65 -12.20 -14.15
N GLN A 15 4.79 -11.96 -12.85
CA GLN A 15 5.22 -10.66 -12.34
C GLN A 15 6.69 -10.37 -12.71
N GLN A 16 7.57 -11.36 -12.65
CA GLN A 16 8.96 -11.23 -13.09
C GLN A 16 9.04 -10.89 -14.60
N TRP A 17 8.18 -11.47 -15.41
CA TRP A 17 8.09 -11.17 -16.83
C TRP A 17 7.54 -9.75 -17.10
N VAL A 18 6.57 -9.29 -16.31
CA VAL A 18 5.97 -7.94 -16.41
C VAL A 18 6.92 -6.86 -15.89
N TYR A 19 7.63 -7.12 -14.79
CA TYR A 19 8.39 -6.14 -14.03
C TYR A 19 9.30 -5.22 -14.86
N PRO A 20 10.18 -5.71 -15.74
CA PRO A 20 11.08 -4.84 -16.52
C PRO A 20 10.33 -3.90 -17.48
N GLN A 21 9.11 -4.24 -17.88
CA GLN A 21 8.29 -3.47 -18.80
C GLN A 21 7.65 -2.25 -18.13
N LEU A 22 7.67 -2.17 -16.80
CA LEU A 22 7.11 -1.07 -16.00
C LEU A 22 8.07 0.10 -15.84
N ARG A 23 9.30 -0.01 -16.36
CA ARG A 23 10.42 0.94 -16.13
C ARG A 23 10.07 2.41 -16.40
N ASN A 24 9.30 2.70 -17.43
CA ASN A 24 9.02 4.08 -17.82
C ASN A 24 7.84 4.70 -17.05
N LEU A 25 7.14 3.93 -16.20
CA LEU A 25 6.03 4.46 -15.40
C LEU A 25 6.52 5.50 -14.38
N LYS A 26 7.75 5.37 -13.88
CA LYS A 26 8.36 6.36 -12.99
C LYS A 26 8.51 7.74 -13.63
N ASP A 27 8.74 7.80 -14.95
CA ASP A 27 8.91 9.05 -15.69
C ASP A 27 7.57 9.79 -15.83
N LEU A 28 6.46 9.10 -15.67
CA LEU A 28 5.11 9.66 -15.56
C LEU A 28 4.75 10.07 -14.11
N GLY A 29 5.63 9.82 -13.14
CA GLY A 29 5.43 10.15 -11.73
C GLY A 29 4.69 9.07 -10.93
N PHE A 30 4.54 7.86 -11.46
CA PHE A 30 3.95 6.75 -10.72
C PHE A 30 4.87 6.22 -9.63
N VAL A 31 4.27 5.93 -8.49
CA VAL A 31 4.91 5.28 -7.34
C VAL A 31 4.17 3.97 -7.05
N LEU A 32 4.92 2.89 -6.89
CA LEU A 32 4.38 1.58 -6.52
C LEU A 32 4.01 1.57 -5.03
N TYR A 33 2.80 1.16 -4.73
CA TYR A 33 2.23 0.96 -3.39
C TYR A 33 1.77 -0.50 -3.22
N GLY A 34 1.04 -0.76 -2.15
CA GLY A 34 0.38 -2.05 -1.91
C GLY A 34 1.28 -3.21 -1.56
N GLY A 35 0.76 -4.42 -1.75
CA GLY A 35 1.43 -5.66 -1.35
C GLY A 35 2.71 -5.94 -2.11
N SER A 36 2.78 -5.63 -3.42
CA SER A 36 4.00 -5.82 -4.22
C SER A 36 5.11 -4.85 -3.83
N ALA A 37 4.77 -3.61 -3.47
CA ALA A 37 5.75 -2.66 -2.95
C ALA A 37 6.41 -3.16 -1.66
N LEU A 38 5.59 -3.74 -0.77
CA LEU A 38 6.08 -4.33 0.46
C LEU A 38 6.88 -5.61 0.21
N ALA A 39 6.41 -6.48 -0.68
CA ALA A 39 7.11 -7.70 -1.08
C ALA A 39 8.52 -7.41 -1.60
N LEU A 40 8.67 -6.43 -2.50
CA LEU A 40 9.96 -6.03 -3.05
C LEU A 40 10.92 -5.47 -1.97
N GLN A 41 10.40 -4.83 -0.92
CA GLN A 41 11.21 -4.28 0.15
C GLN A 41 11.59 -5.30 1.24
N LEU A 42 10.70 -6.22 1.58
CA LEU A 42 10.86 -7.13 2.72
C LEU A 42 11.11 -8.60 2.34
N GLY A 43 10.81 -9.02 1.11
CA GLY A 43 11.01 -10.39 0.64
C GLY A 43 10.17 -11.45 1.36
N GLN A 44 9.02 -11.10 1.95
CA GLN A 44 8.35 -11.98 2.91
C GLN A 44 7.10 -12.70 2.39
N ARG A 45 6.44 -12.20 1.34
CA ARG A 45 5.30 -12.87 0.70
C ARG A 45 5.09 -12.42 -0.73
N GLN A 46 4.53 -13.29 -1.53
CA GLN A 46 4.05 -12.94 -2.86
C GLN A 46 2.81 -12.04 -2.79
N SER A 47 2.68 -11.17 -3.77
CA SER A 47 1.49 -10.37 -4.07
C SER A 47 1.11 -10.62 -5.52
N VAL A 48 -0.17 -10.56 -5.85
CA VAL A 48 -0.64 -10.93 -7.19
C VAL A 48 -0.64 -9.77 -8.18
N GLY A 49 -0.51 -8.52 -7.72
CA GLY A 49 -0.64 -7.35 -8.57
C GLY A 49 0.30 -6.22 -8.23
N PHE A 50 0.48 -5.30 -9.17
CA PHE A 50 1.16 -4.03 -8.98
C PHE A 50 0.13 -2.90 -8.87
N GLU A 51 0.26 -2.07 -7.84
CA GLU A 51 -0.64 -0.94 -7.57
C GLU A 51 0.15 0.37 -7.68
N PHE A 52 -0.11 1.14 -8.72
CA PHE A 52 0.57 2.40 -8.98
C PHE A 52 -0.29 3.60 -8.61
N PHE A 53 0.27 4.49 -7.81
CA PHE A 53 -0.37 5.71 -7.35
C PHE A 53 0.22 6.92 -8.04
N LEU A 54 -0.66 7.89 -8.40
CA LEU A 54 -0.30 9.13 -9.06
C LEU A 54 -1.11 10.29 -8.45
N HIS A 55 -0.45 11.38 -8.10
CA HIS A 55 -1.14 12.60 -7.67
C HIS A 55 -1.95 13.25 -8.80
N GLY A 56 -1.43 13.21 -10.03
CA GLY A 56 -2.09 13.78 -11.21
C GLY A 56 -3.22 12.92 -11.76
N ARG A 57 -3.94 13.47 -12.75
CA ARG A 57 -5.00 12.71 -13.46
C ARG A 57 -4.42 11.57 -14.28
N LEU A 58 -5.12 10.45 -14.31
CA LEU A 58 -4.79 9.34 -15.20
C LEU A 58 -4.99 9.75 -16.67
N LYS A 59 -3.97 9.44 -17.48
CA LYS A 59 -4.02 9.61 -18.93
C LYS A 59 -3.64 8.29 -19.58
N GLN A 60 -4.64 7.48 -19.90
CA GLN A 60 -4.43 6.11 -20.41
C GLN A 60 -3.54 6.06 -21.66
N LYS A 61 -3.62 7.08 -22.54
CA LYS A 61 -2.74 7.17 -23.70
C LYS A 61 -1.25 7.26 -23.30
N LEU A 62 -0.94 7.97 -22.22
CA LEU A 62 0.43 8.06 -21.71
C LEU A 62 0.85 6.75 -21.05
N LEU A 63 -0.04 6.06 -20.33
CA LEU A 63 0.23 4.74 -19.77
C LEU A 63 0.63 3.73 -20.85
N ARG A 64 -0.17 3.62 -21.92
CA ARG A 64 0.10 2.71 -23.05
C ARG A 64 1.39 3.11 -23.79
N GLY A 65 1.72 4.40 -23.85
CA GLY A 65 2.98 4.87 -24.43
C GLY A 65 4.21 4.54 -23.55
N ALA A 66 4.08 4.63 -22.23
CA ALA A 66 5.17 4.32 -21.30
C ALA A 66 5.34 2.80 -21.06
N CYS A 67 4.26 2.05 -21.12
CA CYS A 67 4.25 0.58 -21.02
C CYS A 67 3.52 -0.01 -22.22
N PRO A 68 4.20 -0.29 -23.35
CA PRO A 68 3.60 -0.81 -24.57
C PRO A 68 2.84 -2.13 -24.37
N LEU A 69 3.25 -2.94 -23.40
CA LEU A 69 2.53 -4.16 -23.02
C LEU A 69 1.03 -3.89 -22.78
N LEU A 70 0.67 -2.76 -22.16
CA LEU A 70 -0.73 -2.41 -21.87
C LEU A 70 -1.57 -2.10 -23.14
N GLY A 71 -0.94 -2.06 -24.29
CA GLY A 71 -1.60 -1.93 -25.60
C GLY A 71 -1.77 -3.24 -26.36
N ASP A 72 -1.24 -4.35 -25.86
CA ASP A 72 -1.32 -5.66 -26.51
C ASP A 72 -2.58 -6.41 -26.05
N GLU A 73 -3.64 -6.30 -26.84
CA GLU A 73 -4.94 -6.93 -26.56
C GLU A 73 -4.91 -8.46 -26.57
N SER A 74 -3.85 -9.08 -27.09
CA SER A 74 -3.68 -10.54 -27.03
C SER A 74 -3.18 -11.03 -25.66
N LEU A 75 -2.58 -10.13 -24.88
CA LEU A 75 -1.97 -10.44 -23.57
C LEU A 75 -2.66 -9.73 -22.41
N VAL A 76 -3.43 -8.67 -22.70
CA VAL A 76 -3.92 -7.74 -21.69
C VAL A 76 -5.42 -7.53 -21.83
N THR A 77 -6.14 -7.75 -20.74
CA THR A 77 -7.56 -7.42 -20.60
C THR A 77 -7.73 -6.26 -19.64
N GLN A 78 -8.39 -5.19 -20.08
CA GLN A 78 -8.77 -4.10 -19.17
C GLN A 78 -10.04 -4.50 -18.40
N ILE A 79 -9.91 -4.74 -17.10
CA ILE A 79 -11.00 -5.25 -16.24
C ILE A 79 -11.69 -4.15 -15.43
N GLN A 80 -11.06 -2.98 -15.34
CA GLN A 80 -11.65 -1.80 -14.71
C GLN A 80 -11.28 -0.55 -15.51
N ASP A 81 -12.27 0.33 -15.71
CA ASP A 81 -12.10 1.62 -16.37
C ASP A 81 -12.99 2.66 -15.70
N SER A 82 -12.37 3.62 -15.05
CA SER A 82 -13.04 4.79 -14.49
C SER A 82 -12.13 6.02 -14.62
N GLU A 83 -12.64 7.20 -14.32
CA GLU A 83 -11.92 8.47 -14.53
C GLU A 83 -10.51 8.46 -13.89
N ASN A 84 -10.39 7.89 -12.69
CA ASN A 84 -9.15 7.92 -11.89
C ASN A 84 -8.65 6.53 -11.48
N THR A 85 -9.22 5.46 -12.05
CA THR A 85 -8.78 4.09 -11.78
C THR A 85 -8.86 3.27 -13.04
N VAL A 86 -7.76 2.60 -13.39
CA VAL A 86 -7.75 1.61 -14.45
C VAL A 86 -6.99 0.38 -13.98
N THR A 87 -7.55 -0.81 -14.26
CA THR A 87 -6.92 -2.08 -13.91
C THR A 87 -6.84 -2.96 -15.14
N PHE A 88 -5.67 -3.51 -15.33
CA PHE A 88 -5.37 -4.49 -16.37
C PHE A 88 -5.04 -5.85 -15.76
N GLU A 89 -5.52 -6.89 -16.41
CA GLU A 89 -5.13 -8.26 -16.18
C GLU A 89 -4.19 -8.70 -17.30
N ILE A 90 -3.05 -9.24 -16.93
CA ILE A 90 -1.98 -9.63 -17.85
C ILE A 90 -1.89 -11.16 -17.85
N SER A 91 -2.04 -11.74 -19.04
CA SER A 91 -1.91 -13.17 -19.31
C SER A 91 -0.79 -13.38 -20.32
N PRO A 92 0.40 -13.84 -19.92
CA PRO A 92 1.51 -14.10 -20.85
C PRO A 92 1.14 -15.18 -21.87
N PRO A 93 1.84 -15.23 -23.02
CA PRO A 93 1.57 -16.22 -24.07
C PRO A 93 1.69 -17.68 -23.59
N ASP A 94 2.55 -17.91 -22.60
CA ASP A 94 2.67 -19.19 -21.91
C ASP A 94 1.68 -19.24 -20.73
N SER A 95 0.54 -19.87 -20.96
CA SER A 95 -0.58 -19.96 -20.01
C SER A 95 -0.24 -20.66 -18.68
N GLY A 96 0.92 -21.31 -18.58
CA GLY A 96 1.41 -21.94 -17.35
C GLY A 96 1.92 -20.95 -16.30
N LYS A 97 2.19 -19.69 -16.67
CA LYS A 97 2.79 -18.68 -15.77
C LYS A 97 1.80 -17.97 -14.84
N GLY A 98 0.52 -18.18 -15.02
CA GLY A 98 -0.53 -17.51 -14.24
C GLY A 98 -0.89 -16.12 -14.76
N ILE A 99 -1.56 -15.34 -13.93
CA ILE A 99 -2.09 -14.00 -14.25
C ILE A 99 -1.51 -12.99 -13.26
N ALA A 100 -1.20 -11.79 -13.74
CA ALA A 100 -0.88 -10.64 -12.88
C ALA A 100 -1.84 -9.49 -13.14
N THR A 101 -2.13 -8.70 -12.10
CA THR A 101 -2.90 -7.47 -12.24
C THR A 101 -1.99 -6.24 -12.15
N ILE A 102 -2.32 -5.21 -12.92
CA ILE A 102 -1.70 -3.88 -12.78
C ILE A 102 -2.81 -2.87 -12.62
N SER A 103 -2.86 -2.23 -11.46
CA SER A 103 -3.84 -1.19 -11.14
C SER A 103 -3.17 0.17 -11.07
N PHE A 104 -3.81 1.17 -11.64
CA PHE A 104 -3.38 2.56 -11.62
C PHE A 104 -4.45 3.41 -10.97
N PHE A 105 -4.04 4.19 -9.98
CA PHE A 105 -4.90 5.11 -9.24
C PHE A 105 -4.34 6.53 -9.40
N GLY A 106 -5.11 7.40 -10.01
CA GLY A 106 -4.74 8.80 -10.21
C GLY A 106 -5.61 9.76 -9.43
N ASN A 107 -5.28 11.04 -9.54
CA ASN A 107 -5.99 12.13 -8.87
C ASN A 107 -6.09 11.94 -7.34
N LEU A 108 -5.03 11.35 -6.76
CA LEU A 108 -4.96 11.16 -5.32
C LEU A 108 -4.67 12.49 -4.64
N GLY A 109 -5.60 12.95 -3.79
CA GLY A 109 -5.53 14.26 -3.14
C GLY A 109 -4.55 14.34 -1.96
N TYR A 110 -3.93 13.23 -1.57
CA TYR A 110 -2.96 13.18 -0.49
C TYR A 110 -1.52 13.10 -1.03
N GLY A 111 -0.56 13.53 -0.20
CA GLY A 111 0.86 13.51 -0.53
C GLY A 111 1.57 12.26 -0.01
N ARG A 112 2.75 12.43 0.54
CA ARG A 112 3.55 11.41 1.21
C ARG A 112 4.16 12.00 2.49
N VAL A 113 4.46 11.15 3.45
CA VAL A 113 5.22 11.47 4.68
C VAL A 113 6.66 10.98 4.53
N GLY A 114 6.82 9.74 4.08
CA GLY A 114 8.12 9.14 3.85
C GLY A 114 8.66 9.39 2.44
N GLU A 115 9.99 9.31 2.28
CA GLU A 115 10.62 9.44 0.95
C GLU A 115 10.55 8.11 0.18
N PRO A 116 10.02 8.11 -1.06
CA PRO A 116 10.04 6.94 -1.90
C PRO A 116 11.47 6.55 -2.29
N ARG A 117 11.65 5.28 -2.61
CA ARG A 117 12.95 4.70 -2.95
C ARG A 117 12.94 4.16 -4.38
N LEU A 118 14.06 4.27 -5.06
CA LEU A 118 14.25 3.67 -6.39
C LEU A 118 14.80 2.24 -6.20
N THR A 119 14.31 1.29 -6.97
CA THR A 119 14.95 -0.03 -7.06
C THR A 119 16.35 0.11 -7.69
N GLU A 120 17.34 -0.66 -7.24
CA GLU A 120 18.74 -0.52 -7.72
C GLU A 120 18.89 -0.75 -9.22
N ASP A 121 18.03 -1.60 -9.81
CA ASP A 121 17.95 -1.80 -11.26
C ASP A 121 17.27 -0.63 -12.02
N GLY A 122 16.81 0.38 -11.28
CA GLY A 122 16.19 1.59 -11.81
C GLY A 122 14.81 1.38 -12.46
N VAL A 123 14.13 0.27 -12.17
CA VAL A 123 12.82 -0.04 -12.79
C VAL A 123 11.69 0.71 -12.12
N LEU A 124 11.57 0.66 -10.79
CA LEU A 124 10.41 1.21 -10.08
C LEU A 124 10.80 2.23 -9.01
N VAL A 125 9.97 3.24 -8.87
CA VAL A 125 9.89 4.08 -7.67
C VAL A 125 8.86 3.44 -6.74
N VAL A 126 9.25 3.16 -5.50
CA VAL A 126 8.46 2.42 -4.51
C VAL A 126 8.22 3.30 -3.30
N ALA A 127 7.01 3.33 -2.79
CA ALA A 127 6.64 4.09 -1.61
C ALA A 127 7.44 3.66 -0.37
N SER A 128 7.62 4.57 0.58
CA SER A 128 8.22 4.22 1.87
C SER A 128 7.38 3.17 2.60
N ALA A 129 8.02 2.34 3.44
CA ALA A 129 7.32 1.38 4.28
C ALA A 129 6.30 2.09 5.20
N LEU A 130 6.63 3.28 5.70
CA LEU A 130 5.76 4.11 6.51
C LEU A 130 4.48 4.53 5.75
N ASP A 131 4.62 5.00 4.49
CA ASP A 131 3.45 5.40 3.69
C ASP A 131 2.59 4.20 3.29
N ILE A 132 3.21 3.04 2.98
CA ILE A 132 2.48 1.79 2.75
C ILE A 132 1.71 1.40 4.01
N PHE A 133 2.33 1.50 5.18
CA PHE A 133 1.67 1.19 6.46
C PHE A 133 0.47 2.12 6.68
N ALA A 134 0.64 3.42 6.50
CA ALA A 134 -0.44 4.41 6.62
C ALA A 134 -1.63 4.10 5.69
N THR A 135 -1.35 3.73 4.42
CA THR A 135 -2.41 3.34 3.48
C THR A 135 -3.11 2.04 3.88
N LYS A 136 -2.39 1.06 4.44
CA LYS A 136 -2.96 -0.18 4.97
C LYS A 136 -3.88 0.09 6.17
N LEU A 137 -3.47 0.97 7.10
CA LEU A 137 -4.31 1.38 8.23
C LEU A 137 -5.60 2.07 7.78
N LYS A 138 -5.54 2.88 6.74
CA LYS A 138 -6.75 3.46 6.12
C LYS A 138 -7.62 2.38 5.48
N GLY A 139 -7.00 1.44 4.79
CA GLY A 139 -7.67 0.34 4.07
C GLY A 139 -8.50 -0.55 4.99
N ILE A 140 -7.94 -0.98 6.13
CA ILE A 140 -8.64 -1.89 7.07
C ILE A 140 -9.87 -1.27 7.74
N ILE A 141 -9.95 0.07 7.83
CA ILE A 141 -11.14 0.76 8.31
C ILE A 141 -12.28 0.66 7.30
N GLN A 142 -11.96 0.69 6.01
CA GLN A 142 -12.95 0.72 4.92
C GLN A 142 -13.37 -0.68 4.48
N ARG A 143 -12.40 -1.57 4.32
CA ARG A 143 -12.58 -2.96 3.90
C ARG A 143 -11.49 -3.84 4.53
N PRO A 144 -11.75 -4.43 5.67
CA PRO A 144 -10.78 -5.30 6.30
C PRO A 144 -10.49 -6.51 5.39
N SER A 145 -9.21 -6.82 5.16
CA SER A 145 -8.76 -8.01 4.46
C SER A 145 -7.64 -8.69 5.24
N THR A 146 -7.63 -10.02 5.22
CA THR A 146 -6.59 -10.81 5.91
C THR A 146 -5.20 -10.46 5.38
N GLU A 147 -5.08 -10.11 4.10
CA GLU A 147 -3.82 -9.71 3.46
C GLU A 147 -3.29 -8.38 4.02
N ASP A 148 -4.18 -7.39 4.20
CA ASP A 148 -3.78 -6.10 4.80
C ASP A 148 -3.35 -6.26 6.25
N PHE A 149 -4.04 -7.08 7.02
CA PHE A 149 -3.63 -7.42 8.39
C PHE A 149 -2.28 -8.14 8.42
N ALA A 150 -2.06 -9.12 7.53
CA ALA A 150 -0.79 -9.81 7.42
C ALA A 150 0.36 -8.85 7.03
N ASP A 151 0.11 -7.88 6.14
CA ASP A 151 1.09 -6.87 5.76
C ASP A 151 1.41 -5.92 6.92
N ILE A 152 0.40 -5.49 7.68
CA ILE A 152 0.57 -4.69 8.90
C ILE A 152 1.44 -5.44 9.93
N ILE A 153 1.17 -6.71 10.16
CA ILE A 153 1.96 -7.54 11.08
C ILE A 153 3.43 -7.60 10.63
N ARG A 154 3.68 -7.76 9.33
CA ARG A 154 5.05 -7.80 8.78
C ARG A 154 5.75 -6.47 8.95
N LEU A 155 5.07 -5.36 8.69
CA LEU A 155 5.61 -4.01 8.89
C LEU A 155 6.03 -3.82 10.35
N ILE A 156 5.20 -4.18 11.31
CA ILE A 156 5.53 -4.08 12.74
C ILE A 156 6.72 -5.01 13.07
N LYS A 157 6.72 -6.25 12.57
CA LYS A 157 7.83 -7.21 12.78
C LYS A 157 9.13 -6.76 12.11
N SER A 158 9.07 -5.92 11.06
CA SER A 158 10.24 -5.29 10.42
C SER A 158 10.68 -3.99 11.10
N GLN A 159 10.18 -3.72 12.31
CA GLN A 159 10.54 -2.55 13.14
C GLN A 159 9.86 -1.22 12.74
N GLU A 160 8.86 -1.25 11.87
CA GLU A 160 8.04 -0.07 11.62
C GLU A 160 7.12 0.20 12.84
N SER A 161 7.04 1.46 13.25
CA SER A 161 6.25 1.86 14.40
C SER A 161 4.77 2.02 14.06
N LEU A 162 3.89 1.31 14.79
CA LEU A 162 2.44 1.49 14.63
C LEU A 162 2.01 2.92 15.00
N LEU A 163 2.65 3.54 16.00
CA LEU A 163 2.34 4.92 16.39
C LEU A 163 2.70 5.90 15.27
N GLU A 164 3.91 5.81 14.71
CA GLU A 164 4.34 6.66 13.59
C GLU A 164 3.45 6.46 12.35
N ALA A 165 3.02 5.22 12.09
CA ALA A 165 2.12 4.94 10.98
C ALA A 165 0.72 5.54 11.17
N LEU A 166 0.19 5.57 12.41
CA LEU A 166 -1.07 6.26 12.74
C LEU A 166 -0.94 7.79 12.57
N GLU A 167 0.21 8.34 12.98
CA GLU A 167 0.51 9.76 12.78
C GLU A 167 0.63 10.10 11.28
N ALA A 168 1.38 9.29 10.53
CA ALA A 168 1.50 9.42 9.08
C ALA A 168 0.14 9.34 8.37
N ALA A 169 -0.71 8.38 8.74
CA ALA A 169 -2.06 8.25 8.21
C ALA A 169 -2.93 9.48 8.54
N SER A 170 -2.78 10.04 9.74
CA SER A 170 -3.49 11.27 10.13
C SER A 170 -3.05 12.47 9.30
N ILE A 171 -1.76 12.57 8.98
CA ILE A 171 -1.22 13.63 8.10
C ILE A 171 -1.71 13.44 6.66
N LEU A 172 -1.67 12.21 6.14
CA LEU A 172 -2.02 11.91 4.75
C LEU A 172 -3.51 12.10 4.47
N PHE A 173 -4.36 11.66 5.38
CA PHE A 173 -5.81 11.56 5.14
C PHE A 173 -6.64 12.58 5.93
N GLY A 174 -6.02 13.34 6.84
CA GLY A 174 -6.69 14.40 7.60
C GLY A 174 -7.96 13.89 8.31
N THR A 175 -9.06 14.60 8.11
CA THR A 175 -10.38 14.27 8.71
C THR A 175 -10.98 12.94 8.23
N ASP A 176 -10.50 12.40 7.13
CA ASP A 176 -10.97 11.12 6.59
C ASP A 176 -10.33 9.90 7.28
N PHE A 177 -9.45 10.12 8.26
CA PHE A 177 -8.82 9.06 9.03
C PHE A 177 -8.99 9.30 10.53
N SER A 178 -9.26 8.21 11.25
CA SER A 178 -9.30 8.23 12.72
C SER A 178 -8.35 7.16 13.27
N PRO A 179 -7.29 7.56 13.99
CA PRO A 179 -6.38 6.61 14.66
C PRO A 179 -7.11 5.64 15.57
N MET A 180 -8.14 6.12 16.29
CA MET A 180 -8.92 5.27 17.19
C MET A 180 -9.75 4.21 16.44
N LEU A 181 -10.29 4.55 15.27
CA LEU A 181 -10.98 3.56 14.43
C LEU A 181 -10.01 2.53 13.86
N ALA A 182 -8.79 2.94 13.47
CA ALA A 182 -7.75 2.02 13.02
C ALA A 182 -7.33 1.05 14.13
N LEU A 183 -7.10 1.55 15.35
CA LEU A 183 -6.76 0.71 16.50
C LEU A 183 -7.91 -0.25 16.86
N LYS A 184 -9.16 0.21 16.77
CA LYS A 184 -10.34 -0.64 16.96
C LYS A 184 -10.40 -1.72 15.88
N ALA A 185 -10.20 -1.37 14.61
CA ALA A 185 -10.18 -2.33 13.49
C ALA A 185 -9.06 -3.38 13.70
N LEU A 186 -7.86 -2.96 14.12
CA LEU A 186 -6.74 -3.87 14.44
C LEU A 186 -7.01 -4.81 15.63
N SER A 187 -8.09 -4.61 16.37
CA SER A 187 -8.48 -5.45 17.51
C SER A 187 -9.71 -6.33 17.20
N TYR A 188 -10.25 -6.27 15.97
CA TYR A 188 -11.45 -7.00 15.59
C TYR A 188 -11.21 -7.78 14.30
N PHE A 189 -11.20 -9.12 14.39
CA PHE A 189 -10.80 -10.01 13.30
C PHE A 189 -11.85 -11.04 12.92
N ASP A 190 -13.01 -11.07 13.59
CA ASP A 190 -13.99 -12.14 13.46
C ASP A 190 -14.58 -12.27 12.04
N GLU A 191 -14.55 -11.18 11.28
CA GLU A 191 -15.08 -11.13 9.92
C GLU A 191 -14.04 -11.47 8.84
N LEU A 192 -12.76 -11.65 9.21
CA LEU A 192 -11.71 -11.94 8.25
C LEU A 192 -11.84 -13.34 7.64
N LYS A 193 -11.65 -13.43 6.34
CA LYS A 193 -11.67 -14.68 5.58
C LYS A 193 -10.48 -14.75 4.61
N PRO A 194 -9.52 -15.67 4.83
CA PRO A 194 -9.41 -16.60 5.96
C PRO A 194 -9.13 -15.86 7.28
N PRO A 195 -9.42 -16.46 8.44
CA PRO A 195 -9.14 -15.84 9.72
C PRO A 195 -7.63 -15.70 9.99
N LEU A 196 -7.26 -14.78 10.85
CA LEU A 196 -5.89 -14.69 11.35
C LEU A 196 -5.56 -15.89 12.24
N SER A 197 -4.27 -16.26 12.26
CA SER A 197 -3.80 -17.20 13.27
C SER A 197 -3.97 -16.62 14.68
N GLN A 198 -4.16 -17.48 15.68
CA GLN A 198 -4.28 -17.03 17.07
C GLN A 198 -3.02 -16.28 17.55
N VAL A 199 -1.85 -16.66 17.05
CA VAL A 199 -0.57 -16.01 17.36
C VAL A 199 -0.55 -14.58 16.79
N ASP A 200 -0.96 -14.38 15.54
CA ASP A 200 -0.98 -13.07 14.90
C ASP A 200 -2.06 -12.15 15.51
N ALA A 201 -3.22 -12.70 15.85
CA ALA A 201 -4.27 -11.96 16.55
C ALA A 201 -3.78 -11.48 17.93
N SER A 202 -3.16 -12.35 18.73
CA SER A 202 -2.59 -12.00 20.04
C SER A 202 -1.48 -10.96 19.91
N PHE A 203 -0.62 -11.08 18.91
CA PHE A 203 0.43 -10.12 18.61
C PHE A 203 -0.15 -8.72 18.31
N LEU A 204 -1.17 -8.63 17.46
CA LEU A 204 -1.81 -7.34 17.14
C LEU A 204 -2.46 -6.71 18.36
N ILE A 205 -3.16 -7.47 19.20
CA ILE A 205 -3.77 -6.96 20.43
C ILE A 205 -2.71 -6.39 21.36
N GLU A 206 -1.57 -7.06 21.48
CA GLU A 206 -0.44 -6.55 22.27
C GLU A 206 0.11 -5.24 21.72
N GLN A 207 0.33 -5.15 20.39
CA GLN A 207 0.82 -3.94 19.74
C GLN A 207 -0.14 -2.77 19.90
N VAL A 208 -1.44 -3.00 19.73
CA VAL A 208 -2.48 -2.00 19.95
C VAL A 208 -2.46 -1.51 21.40
N SER A 209 -2.40 -2.44 22.39
CA SER A 209 -2.35 -2.11 23.81
C SER A 209 -1.14 -1.26 24.17
N ASN A 210 0.04 -1.59 23.61
CA ASN A 210 1.27 -0.84 23.84
C ASN A 210 1.20 0.54 23.19
N THR A 211 0.64 0.64 21.99
CA THR A 211 0.45 1.92 21.29
C THR A 211 -0.49 2.84 22.06
N LEU A 212 -1.60 2.32 22.58
CA LEU A 212 -2.54 3.08 23.41
C LEU A 212 -1.91 3.66 24.67
N LYS A 213 -0.99 2.95 25.32
CA LYS A 213 -0.25 3.44 26.50
C LYS A 213 0.69 4.60 26.16
N ASN A 214 1.18 4.66 24.91
CA ASN A 214 2.14 5.66 24.45
C ASN A 214 1.46 6.88 23.83
N ILE A 215 0.15 6.81 23.53
CA ILE A 215 -0.61 7.99 23.10
C ILE A 215 -0.74 8.92 24.31
N SER A 216 -0.03 10.05 24.27
CA SER A 216 -0.18 11.09 25.30
C SER A 216 -1.57 11.72 25.19
N VAL A 217 -2.40 11.45 26.17
CA VAL A 217 -3.67 12.18 26.34
C VAL A 217 -3.30 13.60 26.76
N ARG A 218 -3.54 14.60 25.89
CA ARG A 218 -3.45 15.99 26.31
C ARG A 218 -4.52 16.22 27.36
N ASN A 219 -4.11 16.70 28.52
CA ASN A 219 -5.02 17.08 29.58
C ASN A 219 -5.77 18.35 29.14
N ILE A 220 -6.98 18.52 29.66
CA ILE A 220 -7.73 19.76 29.53
C ILE A 220 -6.90 20.86 30.17
N GLU A 221 -6.45 21.85 29.39
CA GLU A 221 -5.63 22.96 29.88
C GLU A 221 -6.42 23.91 30.78
N ARG A 222 -7.73 24.01 30.51
CA ARG A 222 -8.66 24.84 31.31
C ARG A 222 -10.00 24.15 31.45
N PRO A 223 -10.62 24.19 32.63
CA PRO A 223 -11.91 23.55 32.88
C PRO A 223 -13.11 24.33 32.28
N SER A 224 -12.88 25.53 31.72
CA SER A 224 -13.91 26.37 31.13
C SER A 224 -13.70 26.56 29.63
N LEU A 225 -14.81 26.57 28.86
CA LEU A 225 -14.83 26.96 27.47
C LEU A 225 -14.71 28.49 27.26
N SER A 226 -14.91 29.28 28.34
CA SER A 226 -14.83 30.73 28.29
C SER A 226 -13.38 31.19 28.31
N VAL A 227 -13.06 32.11 27.40
CA VAL A 227 -11.72 32.72 27.31
C VAL A 227 -11.41 33.67 28.49
N ASN A 228 -12.43 34.12 29.19
CA ASN A 228 -12.35 35.16 30.23
C ASN A 228 -12.71 34.63 31.64
N SER A 229 -12.62 33.33 31.88
CA SER A 229 -12.87 32.76 33.22
C SER A 229 -11.58 32.33 33.89
#